data_9510ac59323be4ed7b264922622e80a5
#
_entry.id   9510ac59323be4ed7b264922622e80a5
#
_cell.length_a   1.000
_cell.length_b   1.000
_cell.length_c   1.000
_cell.angle_alpha   90.00
_cell.angle_beta   90.00
_cell.angle_gamma   90.00
#
_symmetry.space_group_name_H-M   'P 1'
#
loop_
_entity.id
_entity.type
_entity.pdbx_description
1 polymer ?
#
loop_
_entity_poly.entity_id
_entity_poly.type
_entity_poly.pdbx_seq_one_letter_code
_entity_poly.pdbx_strand_id
1 'polypeptide(L)'
;MGPLKDIIFPEGVSEKALHMHAEAAVNNGVTTAVDMAWGLFDFESEWTLNNKLVNDPSFPLRASLVPYEPNLSAKFGDKRFDYLDEKLAKNTDRLQIHGIKFQMDGSYPATTSKIGYPGYLDEDNGATGDTKWEDTVDWYWPYWDRGIRIHSHSNGDATLEMTLDALEELQKRKPRFDHRFTIEHLTISNPEQCYRLGALGGAASVNAYFPHYRGLLHSNYAYGPDRAEATARLGSLERGGVRFAIHADFNMVVVPMKPLEGAWIAVNRLAEDDKTVVAPGERISVEKALRAITIDGAWMMDREKDLGSLEPGKLADMAILAEDPMEVDPLKLRDIEVLGTIVGGVIHRAKK
;
A
#
# COMPACT_ATOMS: atom_id res chain seq x y z
N MET A 1 7.91 -9.88 14.05
CA MET A 1 9.05 -10.67 13.51
C MET A 1 10.14 -11.03 14.54
N GLY A 2 10.06 -10.74 15.79
CA GLY A 2 10.92 -11.11 16.92
C GLY A 2 12.10 -12.08 16.69
N PRO A 3 12.20 -13.17 17.45
CA PRO A 3 13.38 -14.03 17.45
C PRO A 3 13.71 -14.75 16.14
N LEU A 4 12.78 -14.83 15.19
CA LEU A 4 12.98 -15.53 13.90
C LEU A 4 13.62 -14.63 12.82
N LYS A 5 13.74 -13.32 13.07
CA LYS A 5 14.27 -12.35 12.09
C LYS A 5 15.66 -12.74 11.58
N ASP A 6 16.56 -13.06 12.50
CA ASP A 6 17.96 -13.40 12.18
C ASP A 6 18.10 -14.79 11.52
N ILE A 7 17.08 -15.65 11.67
CA ILE A 7 17.02 -16.96 11.02
C ILE A 7 16.49 -16.85 9.59
N ILE A 8 15.43 -16.04 9.40
CA ILE A 8 14.76 -15.88 8.10
C ILE A 8 15.53 -14.92 7.19
N PHE A 9 16.16 -13.89 7.77
CA PHE A 9 16.92 -12.87 7.06
C PHE A 9 18.33 -12.69 7.66
N PRO A 10 19.19 -13.70 7.59
CA PRO A 10 20.50 -13.68 8.26
C PRO A 10 21.43 -12.59 7.75
N GLU A 11 21.23 -12.11 6.51
CA GLU A 11 22.06 -11.06 5.90
C GLU A 11 21.38 -9.68 5.97
N GLY A 12 20.18 -9.58 6.58
CA GLY A 12 19.40 -8.36 6.60
C GLY A 12 19.03 -7.87 5.19
N VAL A 13 19.02 -6.55 4.97
CA VAL A 13 18.82 -5.94 3.64
C VAL A 13 20.14 -5.97 2.89
N SER A 14 20.15 -6.56 1.67
CA SER A 14 21.36 -6.68 0.86
C SER A 14 21.21 -5.93 -0.48
N GLU A 15 22.36 -5.49 -1.01
CA GLU A 15 22.46 -4.88 -2.35
C GLU A 15 21.87 -5.81 -3.44
N LYS A 16 22.17 -7.10 -3.34
CA LYS A 16 21.63 -8.15 -4.23
C LYS A 16 20.10 -8.20 -4.17
N ALA A 17 19.50 -8.14 -2.99
CA ALA A 17 18.06 -8.16 -2.82
C ALA A 17 17.39 -6.94 -3.46
N LEU A 18 17.97 -5.73 -3.30
CA LEU A 18 17.46 -4.52 -3.96
C LEU A 18 17.57 -4.59 -5.49
N HIS A 19 18.65 -5.14 -6.04
CA HIS A 19 18.75 -5.36 -7.49
C HIS A 19 17.73 -6.37 -8.00
N MET A 20 17.48 -7.47 -7.28
CA MET A 20 16.43 -8.44 -7.63
C MET A 20 15.04 -7.80 -7.59
N HIS A 21 14.78 -6.96 -6.58
CA HIS A 21 13.53 -6.21 -6.46
C HIS A 21 13.37 -5.23 -7.64
N ALA A 22 14.41 -4.48 -7.98
CA ALA A 22 14.40 -3.55 -9.10
C ALA A 22 14.22 -4.27 -10.45
N GLU A 23 14.82 -5.45 -10.64
CA GLU A 23 14.61 -6.28 -11.84
C GLU A 23 13.14 -6.74 -11.92
N ALA A 24 12.55 -7.21 -10.82
CA ALA A 24 11.14 -7.57 -10.76
C ALA A 24 10.25 -6.37 -11.08
N ALA A 25 10.59 -5.18 -10.60
CA ALA A 25 9.89 -3.93 -10.89
C ALA A 25 9.90 -3.60 -12.39
N VAL A 26 11.07 -3.63 -13.04
CA VAL A 26 11.21 -3.39 -14.49
C VAL A 26 10.38 -4.38 -15.30
N ASN A 27 10.45 -5.67 -14.96
CA ASN A 27 9.72 -6.75 -15.66
C ASN A 27 8.20 -6.60 -15.56
N ASN A 28 7.71 -5.81 -14.59
CA ASN A 28 6.28 -5.58 -14.34
C ASN A 28 5.85 -4.11 -14.53
N GLY A 29 6.70 -3.28 -15.13
CA GLY A 29 6.35 -1.89 -15.47
C GLY A 29 6.33 -0.92 -14.29
N VAL A 30 6.96 -1.26 -13.17
CA VAL A 30 7.04 -0.40 -11.98
C VAL A 30 8.24 0.52 -12.09
N THR A 31 8.01 1.83 -12.01
CA THR A 31 9.06 2.88 -12.04
C THR A 31 9.36 3.46 -10.67
N THR A 32 8.39 3.37 -9.75
CA THR A 32 8.52 3.88 -8.38
C THR A 32 7.89 2.88 -7.41
N ALA A 33 8.61 2.50 -6.37
CA ALA A 33 8.13 1.63 -5.30
C ALA A 33 8.11 2.36 -3.97
N VAL A 34 7.26 1.88 -3.06
CA VAL A 34 7.14 2.38 -1.70
C VAL A 34 7.51 1.27 -0.73
N ASP A 35 8.46 1.54 0.14
CA ASP A 35 8.74 0.71 1.31
C ASP A 35 7.94 1.24 2.50
N MET A 36 6.88 0.52 2.86
CA MET A 36 5.96 0.88 3.96
C MET A 36 6.45 0.45 5.34
N ALA A 37 7.67 -0.02 5.46
CA ALA A 37 8.22 -0.50 6.74
C ALA A 37 9.71 -0.18 6.91
N TRP A 38 10.17 0.99 6.40
CA TRP A 38 11.55 1.40 6.60
C TRP A 38 11.91 1.40 8.09
N GLY A 39 13.01 0.77 8.42
CA GLY A 39 13.45 0.53 9.79
C GLY A 39 12.87 -0.74 10.40
N LEU A 40 12.26 -1.62 9.60
CA LEU A 40 11.80 -2.93 10.05
C LEU A 40 12.99 -3.79 10.54
N PHE A 41 14.11 -3.72 9.84
CA PHE A 41 15.35 -4.40 10.21
C PHE A 41 16.29 -3.45 10.95
N ASP A 42 16.77 -2.39 10.28
CA ASP A 42 17.59 -1.34 10.88
C ASP A 42 17.57 -0.06 10.04
N PHE A 43 17.23 1.08 10.65
CA PHE A 43 17.07 2.35 9.97
C PHE A 43 18.31 2.82 9.22
N GLU A 44 19.51 2.66 9.80
CA GLU A 44 20.73 3.21 9.21
C GLU A 44 21.28 2.35 8.07
N SER A 45 21.26 1.03 8.22
CA SER A 45 21.69 0.12 7.14
C SER A 45 20.77 0.17 5.94
N GLU A 46 19.44 0.18 6.16
CA GLU A 46 18.44 0.31 5.12
C GLU A 46 18.55 1.67 4.41
N TRP A 47 18.72 2.77 5.17
CA TRP A 47 18.95 4.10 4.62
C TRP A 47 20.21 4.15 3.75
N THR A 48 21.34 3.68 4.29
CA THR A 48 22.62 3.71 3.61
C THR A 48 22.57 2.97 2.27
N LEU A 49 21.94 1.81 2.26
CA LEU A 49 21.81 0.99 1.07
C LEU A 49 20.89 1.64 0.02
N ASN A 50 19.70 2.10 0.43
CA ASN A 50 18.78 2.77 -0.47
C ASN A 50 19.39 4.07 -1.02
N ASN A 51 20.01 4.88 -0.15
CA ASN A 51 20.63 6.14 -0.56
C ASN A 51 21.78 5.93 -1.56
N LYS A 52 22.55 4.85 -1.41
CA LYS A 52 23.62 4.48 -2.36
C LYS A 52 23.05 4.04 -3.71
N LEU A 53 22.08 3.15 -3.73
CA LEU A 53 21.62 2.49 -4.96
C LEU A 53 20.56 3.33 -5.69
N VAL A 54 19.51 3.79 -4.98
CA VAL A 54 18.38 4.46 -5.62
C VAL A 54 18.79 5.81 -6.21
N ASN A 55 19.76 6.51 -5.61
CA ASN A 55 20.28 7.77 -6.14
C ASN A 55 21.27 7.61 -7.31
N ASP A 56 21.71 6.38 -7.62
CA ASP A 56 22.44 6.12 -8.85
C ASP A 56 21.50 6.30 -10.05
N PRO A 57 21.83 7.19 -11.04
CA PRO A 57 20.97 7.40 -12.21
C PRO A 57 20.71 6.14 -13.05
N SER A 58 21.59 5.14 -12.97
CA SER A 58 21.45 3.85 -13.67
C SER A 58 20.52 2.87 -12.95
N PHE A 59 20.20 3.12 -11.69
CA PHE A 59 19.29 2.24 -10.93
C PHE A 59 17.86 2.38 -11.47
N PRO A 60 17.18 1.28 -11.83
CA PRO A 60 15.97 1.34 -12.64
C PRO A 60 14.69 1.61 -11.85
N LEU A 61 14.79 2.17 -10.64
CA LEU A 61 13.65 2.36 -9.75
C LEU A 61 13.84 3.62 -8.90
N ARG A 62 12.76 4.36 -8.67
CA ARG A 62 12.67 5.35 -7.57
C ARG A 62 12.09 4.67 -6.34
N ALA A 63 12.38 5.22 -5.17
CA ALA A 63 11.82 4.71 -3.93
C ALA A 63 11.32 5.83 -3.02
N SER A 64 10.23 5.52 -2.31
CA SER A 64 9.77 6.26 -1.13
C SER A 64 9.85 5.34 0.07
N LEU A 65 10.47 5.83 1.15
CA LEU A 65 10.60 5.10 2.41
C LEU A 65 9.63 5.68 3.43
N VAL A 66 8.76 4.84 3.97
CA VAL A 66 7.84 5.23 5.04
C VAL A 66 8.32 4.62 6.35
N PRO A 67 8.76 5.44 7.33
CA PRO A 67 9.29 4.92 8.59
C PRO A 67 8.25 4.10 9.34
N TYR A 68 8.67 2.96 9.88
CA TYR A 68 7.83 2.10 10.71
C TYR A 68 7.82 2.62 12.15
N GLU A 69 6.70 3.18 12.57
CA GLU A 69 6.57 3.94 13.83
C GLU A 69 6.97 3.15 15.07
N PRO A 70 6.53 1.89 15.27
CA PRO A 70 6.90 1.14 16.47
C PRO A 70 8.41 1.01 16.68
N ASN A 71 9.15 0.75 15.58
CA ASN A 71 10.61 0.64 15.65
C ASN A 71 11.28 2.02 15.76
N LEU A 72 10.71 3.05 15.13
CA LEU A 72 11.21 4.41 15.21
C LEU A 72 11.16 4.93 16.65
N SER A 73 9.99 4.82 17.29
CA SER A 73 9.81 5.22 18.69
C SER A 73 10.65 4.38 19.64
N ALA A 74 10.73 3.06 19.43
CA ALA A 74 11.54 2.18 20.26
C ALA A 74 13.05 2.50 20.18
N LYS A 75 13.57 2.86 18.99
CA LYS A 75 14.99 3.14 18.77
C LYS A 75 15.40 4.55 19.19
N PHE A 76 14.57 5.56 18.89
CA PHE A 76 14.96 6.97 19.01
C PHE A 76 14.20 7.72 20.12
N GLY A 77 13.11 7.19 20.66
CA GLY A 77 12.30 7.82 21.70
C GLY A 77 11.91 9.26 21.31
N ASP A 78 12.16 10.23 22.19
CA ASP A 78 11.83 11.63 21.94
C ASP A 78 12.67 12.27 20.83
N LYS A 79 13.84 11.70 20.48
CA LYS A 79 14.70 12.19 19.40
C LYS A 79 14.24 11.72 18.01
N ARG A 80 13.16 10.96 17.90
CA ARG A 80 12.67 10.43 16.61
C ARG A 80 12.33 11.52 15.59
N PHE A 81 11.88 12.67 16.04
CA PHE A 81 11.57 13.79 15.15
C PHE A 81 12.83 14.48 14.62
N ASP A 82 13.84 14.67 15.46
CA ASP A 82 15.13 15.20 15.01
C ASP A 82 15.76 14.28 13.97
N TYR A 83 15.66 12.96 14.21
CA TYR A 83 16.11 11.95 13.25
C TYR A 83 15.34 12.02 11.91
N LEU A 84 14.02 12.13 11.97
CA LEU A 84 13.19 12.26 10.76
C LEU A 84 13.53 13.54 10.00
N ASP A 85 13.68 14.68 10.67
CA ASP A 85 14.00 15.96 10.06
C ASP A 85 15.38 15.91 9.37
N GLU A 86 16.38 15.26 10.00
CA GLU A 86 17.72 15.03 9.39
C GLU A 86 17.60 14.21 8.10
N LYS A 87 16.78 13.17 8.10
CA LYS A 87 16.64 12.30 6.92
C LYS A 87 15.79 12.94 5.83
N LEU A 88 14.72 13.65 6.19
CA LEU A 88 13.87 14.40 5.26
C LEU A 88 14.67 15.45 4.47
N ALA A 89 15.63 16.11 5.13
CA ALA A 89 16.52 17.07 4.48
C ALA A 89 17.42 16.47 3.39
N LYS A 90 17.52 15.13 3.32
CA LYS A 90 18.30 14.37 2.33
C LYS A 90 17.43 13.80 1.19
N ASN A 91 16.15 14.14 1.15
CA ASN A 91 15.28 13.72 0.05
C ASN A 91 15.82 14.23 -1.29
N THR A 92 15.71 13.37 -2.30
CA THR A 92 16.06 13.67 -3.70
C THR A 92 14.84 13.41 -4.59
N ASP A 93 14.95 13.66 -5.88
CA ASP A 93 13.92 13.27 -6.84
C ASP A 93 13.81 11.75 -7.00
N ARG A 94 14.84 10.99 -6.61
CA ARG A 94 14.88 9.52 -6.73
C ARG A 94 14.55 8.78 -5.44
N LEU A 95 14.98 9.28 -4.28
CA LEU A 95 14.75 8.68 -2.97
C LEU A 95 14.09 9.70 -2.05
N GLN A 96 12.91 9.38 -1.54
CA GLN A 96 12.20 10.23 -0.59
C GLN A 96 11.82 9.46 0.67
N ILE A 97 11.82 10.18 1.78
CA ILE A 97 11.12 9.75 2.99
C ILE A 97 9.77 10.44 2.96
N HIS A 98 8.70 9.68 3.28
CA HIS A 98 7.35 10.17 3.25
C HIS A 98 6.54 9.60 4.41
N GLY A 99 5.78 10.44 5.09
CA GLY A 99 4.82 10.00 6.10
C GLY A 99 5.40 9.19 7.26
N ILE A 100 4.53 8.41 7.88
CA ILE A 100 4.82 7.48 8.99
C ILE A 100 3.85 6.31 8.96
N LYS A 101 4.31 5.08 9.17
CA LYS A 101 3.50 3.85 9.16
C LYS A 101 3.21 3.35 10.55
N PHE A 102 1.93 3.15 10.83
CA PHE A 102 1.41 2.52 12.04
C PHE A 102 0.89 1.11 11.75
N GLN A 103 1.08 0.19 12.68
CA GLN A 103 0.58 -1.18 12.62
C GLN A 103 -0.57 -1.33 13.62
N MET A 104 -1.82 -1.41 13.13
CA MET A 104 -3.00 -1.42 14.00
C MET A 104 -3.58 -2.80 14.24
N ASP A 105 -3.41 -3.74 13.31
CA ASP A 105 -3.84 -5.13 13.47
C ASP A 105 -2.92 -6.11 12.74
N GLY A 106 -3.36 -7.35 12.64
CA GLY A 106 -2.62 -8.43 12.02
C GLY A 106 -2.82 -8.54 10.51
N SER A 107 -2.52 -9.72 9.99
CA SER A 107 -2.49 -10.05 8.56
C SER A 107 -3.77 -10.75 8.11
N TYR A 108 -4.38 -10.29 7.00
CA TYR A 108 -5.52 -10.97 6.39
C TYR A 108 -5.19 -12.40 5.92
N PRO A 109 -4.08 -12.66 5.18
CA PRO A 109 -3.73 -14.03 4.80
C PRO A 109 -3.46 -14.96 5.99
N ALA A 110 -3.00 -14.44 7.12
CA ALA A 110 -2.70 -15.23 8.32
C ALA A 110 -3.86 -15.30 9.31
N THR A 111 -5.05 -14.79 8.95
CA THR A 111 -6.25 -14.78 9.80
C THR A 111 -6.03 -14.16 11.19
N THR A 112 -5.24 -13.09 11.25
CA THR A 112 -4.94 -12.37 12.49
C THR A 112 -5.41 -10.91 12.49
N SER A 113 -6.24 -10.54 11.51
CA SER A 113 -6.89 -9.22 11.44
C SER A 113 -7.94 -9.08 12.54
N LYS A 114 -8.10 -7.90 13.11
CA LYS A 114 -9.18 -7.67 14.09
C LYS A 114 -10.49 -7.38 13.38
N ILE A 115 -11.39 -8.34 13.42
CA ILE A 115 -12.72 -8.25 12.78
C ILE A 115 -13.84 -8.19 13.83
N GLY A 116 -14.93 -7.51 13.45
CA GLY A 116 -16.12 -7.40 14.27
C GLY A 116 -16.98 -8.68 14.25
N TYR A 117 -18.07 -8.65 15.04
CA TYR A 117 -19.04 -9.74 15.06
C TYR A 117 -19.54 -10.09 13.63
N PRO A 118 -19.71 -11.36 13.29
CA PRO A 118 -19.62 -12.58 14.12
C PRO A 118 -18.20 -13.15 14.32
N GLY A 119 -17.14 -12.48 13.89
CA GLY A 119 -15.77 -12.98 14.03
C GLY A 119 -15.36 -13.90 12.88
N TYR A 120 -14.34 -14.70 13.14
CA TYR A 120 -13.89 -15.77 12.26
C TYR A 120 -14.82 -16.99 12.34
N LEU A 121 -14.74 -17.87 11.36
CA LEU A 121 -15.49 -19.12 11.37
C LEU A 121 -15.07 -20.08 12.50
N ASP A 122 -13.88 -19.93 13.02
CA ASP A 122 -13.32 -20.66 14.16
C ASP A 122 -13.47 -19.92 15.51
N GLU A 123 -14.31 -18.89 15.54
CA GLU A 123 -14.58 -18.07 16.73
C GLU A 123 -13.40 -17.21 17.22
N ASP A 124 -12.27 -17.16 16.53
CA ASP A 124 -11.18 -16.21 16.81
C ASP A 124 -11.48 -14.85 16.15
N ASN A 125 -11.23 -13.78 16.87
CA ASN A 125 -11.45 -12.41 16.37
C ASN A 125 -10.14 -11.67 16.01
N GLY A 126 -9.02 -12.37 15.94
CA GLY A 126 -7.72 -11.78 15.67
C GLY A 126 -7.24 -10.84 16.80
N ALA A 127 -6.20 -10.09 16.53
CA ALA A 127 -5.59 -9.14 17.46
C ALA A 127 -5.46 -7.74 16.85
N THR A 128 -5.58 -6.71 17.69
CA THR A 128 -5.36 -5.30 17.30
C THR A 128 -3.90 -4.93 17.56
N GLY A 129 -2.90 -5.49 16.99
CA GLY A 129 -1.51 -5.11 17.23
C GLY A 129 -1.21 -4.81 18.72
N ASP A 130 -0.33 -3.87 18.98
CA ASP A 130 0.06 -3.44 20.34
C ASP A 130 -0.74 -2.23 20.86
N THR A 131 -1.64 -1.65 20.04
CA THR A 131 -2.38 -0.42 20.38
C THR A 131 -3.74 -0.72 20.95
N LYS A 132 -4.03 -0.14 22.11
CA LYS A 132 -5.37 -0.11 22.67
C LYS A 132 -6.19 0.98 22.01
N TRP A 133 -7.51 0.79 21.96
CA TRP A 133 -8.44 1.77 21.41
C TRP A 133 -8.24 3.18 22.01
N GLU A 134 -8.13 3.25 23.32
CA GLU A 134 -8.04 4.50 24.06
C GLU A 134 -6.76 5.29 23.74
N ASP A 135 -5.71 4.61 23.35
CA ASP A 135 -4.39 5.19 23.11
C ASP A 135 -4.16 5.60 21.64
N THR A 136 -5.03 5.19 20.70
CA THR A 136 -4.83 5.37 19.26
C THR A 136 -4.66 6.83 18.84
N VAL A 137 -5.52 7.71 19.37
CA VAL A 137 -5.47 9.15 19.07
C VAL A 137 -4.17 9.76 19.57
N ASP A 138 -3.78 9.44 20.79
CA ASP A 138 -2.57 9.98 21.41
C ASP A 138 -1.30 9.44 20.76
N TRP A 139 -1.36 8.22 20.18
CA TRP A 139 -0.27 7.66 19.39
C TRP A 139 -0.08 8.38 18.05
N TYR A 140 -1.20 8.73 17.35
CA TYR A 140 -1.16 9.49 16.11
C TYR A 140 -0.85 10.98 16.30
N TRP A 141 -1.28 11.56 17.44
CA TRP A 141 -1.27 13.00 17.67
C TRP A 141 0.08 13.68 17.42
N PRO A 142 1.24 13.18 17.91
CA PRO A 142 2.53 13.86 17.71
C PRO A 142 2.91 14.04 16.22
N TYR A 143 2.46 13.13 15.36
CA TYR A 143 2.67 13.17 13.91
C TYR A 143 1.62 14.03 13.22
N TRP A 144 0.36 13.89 13.63
CA TRP A 144 -0.74 14.71 13.12
C TRP A 144 -0.50 16.20 13.36
N ASP A 145 -0.12 16.57 14.58
CA ASP A 145 0.13 17.97 14.97
C ASP A 145 1.28 18.61 14.18
N ARG A 146 2.28 17.82 13.78
CA ARG A 146 3.40 18.24 12.91
C ARG A 146 3.07 18.28 11.44
N GLY A 147 1.87 17.88 11.01
CA GLY A 147 1.50 17.83 9.62
C GLY A 147 2.04 16.61 8.84
N ILE A 148 2.63 15.63 9.53
CA ILE A 148 3.14 14.40 8.91
C ILE A 148 1.97 13.58 8.38
N ARG A 149 2.14 12.95 7.20
CA ARG A 149 1.18 12.01 6.62
C ARG A 149 1.17 10.73 7.43
N ILE A 150 -0.02 10.19 7.71
CA ILE A 150 -0.18 8.96 8.48
C ILE A 150 -0.68 7.87 7.54
N HIS A 151 0.02 6.73 7.55
CA HIS A 151 -0.35 5.49 6.91
C HIS A 151 -0.70 4.47 8.00
N SER A 152 -1.96 4.11 8.11
CA SER A 152 -2.47 3.22 9.16
C SER A 152 -2.82 1.86 8.59
N HIS A 153 -2.09 0.83 9.00
CA HIS A 153 -2.40 -0.55 8.63
C HIS A 153 -3.74 -0.96 9.25
N SER A 154 -4.67 -1.41 8.41
CA SER A 154 -5.97 -1.89 8.85
C SER A 154 -6.50 -2.95 7.90
N ASN A 155 -6.45 -4.20 8.30
CA ASN A 155 -6.99 -5.33 7.56
C ASN A 155 -8.43 -5.68 7.98
N GLY A 156 -8.77 -5.55 9.25
CA GLY A 156 -10.07 -5.89 9.80
C GLY A 156 -11.02 -4.70 9.93
N ASP A 157 -12.31 -4.96 9.79
CA ASP A 157 -13.37 -3.95 9.91
C ASP A 157 -13.47 -3.33 11.31
N ALA A 158 -13.17 -4.08 12.37
CA ALA A 158 -13.13 -3.54 13.73
C ALA A 158 -11.93 -2.59 13.92
N THR A 159 -10.77 -2.90 13.35
CA THR A 159 -9.62 -2.00 13.35
C THR A 159 -9.87 -0.76 12.50
N LEU A 160 -10.54 -0.93 11.36
CA LEU A 160 -10.93 0.20 10.51
C LEU A 160 -11.84 1.16 11.27
N GLU A 161 -12.83 0.67 11.99
CA GLU A 161 -13.73 1.50 12.80
C GLU A 161 -12.96 2.31 13.84
N MET A 162 -12.09 1.66 14.60
CA MET A 162 -11.20 2.31 15.57
C MET A 162 -10.34 3.41 14.92
N THR A 163 -9.81 3.13 13.74
CA THR A 163 -8.96 4.09 13.01
C THR A 163 -9.76 5.28 12.49
N LEU A 164 -11.01 5.06 12.04
CA LEU A 164 -11.91 6.14 11.61
C LEU A 164 -12.33 7.03 12.78
N ASP A 165 -12.61 6.45 13.95
CA ASP A 165 -12.89 7.22 15.17
C ASP A 165 -11.69 8.08 15.57
N ALA A 166 -10.49 7.51 15.50
CA ALA A 166 -9.27 8.26 15.79
C ALA A 166 -9.05 9.41 14.78
N LEU A 167 -9.28 9.17 13.48
CA LEU A 167 -9.17 10.22 12.46
C LEU A 167 -10.19 11.35 12.70
N GLU A 168 -11.43 11.00 13.05
CA GLU A 168 -12.46 11.99 13.39
C GLU A 168 -12.06 12.84 14.58
N GLU A 169 -11.52 12.23 15.63
CA GLU A 169 -11.06 12.95 16.82
C GLU A 169 -9.84 13.84 16.52
N LEU A 170 -8.89 13.37 15.69
CA LEU A 170 -7.77 14.18 15.22
C LEU A 170 -8.26 15.41 14.44
N GLN A 171 -9.26 15.25 13.59
CA GLN A 171 -9.89 16.35 12.84
C GLN A 171 -10.62 17.32 13.77
N LYS A 172 -11.26 16.86 14.85
CA LYS A 172 -11.88 17.74 15.87
C LYS A 172 -10.83 18.53 16.64
N ARG A 173 -9.70 17.90 17.02
CA ARG A 173 -8.62 18.56 17.77
C ARG A 173 -7.85 19.57 16.93
N LYS A 174 -7.51 19.22 15.69
CA LYS A 174 -6.76 20.08 14.75
C LYS A 174 -7.17 19.77 13.32
N PRO A 175 -8.13 20.51 12.74
CA PRO A 175 -8.59 20.28 11.37
C PRO A 175 -7.45 20.42 10.34
N ARG A 176 -7.36 19.46 9.41
CA ARG A 176 -6.44 19.48 8.27
C ARG A 176 -7.21 19.09 7.03
N PHE A 177 -7.16 19.91 5.96
CA PHE A 177 -7.93 19.66 4.74
C PHE A 177 -7.23 18.71 3.77
N ASP A 178 -5.91 18.81 3.61
CA ASP A 178 -5.10 17.92 2.77
C ASP A 178 -4.18 17.05 3.63
N HIS A 179 -4.79 16.29 4.55
CA HIS A 179 -4.02 15.45 5.48
C HIS A 179 -3.57 14.13 4.85
N ARG A 180 -4.26 13.64 3.81
CA ARG A 180 -3.99 12.37 3.12
C ARG A 180 -3.75 11.20 4.09
N PHE A 181 -4.53 11.16 5.16
CA PHE A 181 -4.52 10.01 6.07
C PHE A 181 -4.94 8.78 5.29
N THR A 182 -4.07 7.79 5.21
CA THR A 182 -4.25 6.63 4.33
C THR A 182 -4.45 5.36 5.15
N ILE A 183 -5.53 4.64 4.87
CA ILE A 183 -5.73 3.27 5.35
C ILE A 183 -4.97 2.34 4.43
N GLU A 184 -3.99 1.63 4.99
CA GLU A 184 -3.23 0.61 4.26
C GLU A 184 -3.94 -0.74 4.32
N HIS A 185 -3.96 -1.41 3.18
CA HIS A 185 -4.62 -2.69 2.88
C HIS A 185 -6.14 -2.57 2.75
N LEU A 186 -6.85 -2.00 3.72
CA LEU A 186 -8.31 -1.83 3.74
C LEU A 186 -9.02 -3.11 3.23
N THR A 187 -8.67 -4.25 3.86
CA THR A 187 -9.03 -5.56 3.30
C THR A 187 -10.48 -5.90 3.60
N ILE A 188 -10.84 -5.97 4.88
CA ILE A 188 -12.23 -6.20 5.32
C ILE A 188 -12.83 -4.86 5.74
N SER A 189 -13.93 -4.50 5.14
CA SER A 189 -14.67 -3.27 5.42
C SER A 189 -16.14 -3.47 5.05
N ASN A 190 -16.97 -2.51 5.40
CA ASN A 190 -18.33 -2.40 4.90
C ASN A 190 -18.51 -1.08 4.11
N PRO A 191 -19.58 -0.94 3.31
CA PRO A 191 -19.80 0.28 2.52
C PRO A 191 -19.90 1.55 3.37
N GLU A 192 -20.46 1.48 4.56
CA GLU A 192 -20.62 2.62 5.47
C GLU A 192 -19.27 3.16 5.93
N GLN A 193 -18.32 2.27 6.27
CA GLN A 193 -16.94 2.65 6.60
C GLN A 193 -16.23 3.31 5.42
N CYS A 194 -16.46 2.84 4.19
CA CYS A 194 -15.93 3.47 2.99
C CYS A 194 -16.47 4.90 2.81
N TYR A 195 -17.76 5.11 2.99
CA TYR A 195 -18.37 6.45 2.97
C TYR A 195 -17.85 7.36 4.09
N ARG A 196 -17.71 6.81 5.31
CA ARG A 196 -17.17 7.54 6.46
C ARG A 196 -15.74 8.00 6.21
N LEU A 197 -14.89 7.13 5.62
CA LEU A 197 -13.52 7.48 5.25
C LEU A 197 -13.49 8.65 4.27
N GLY A 198 -14.36 8.64 3.25
CA GLY A 198 -14.50 9.75 2.30
C GLY A 198 -14.96 11.04 2.96
N ALA A 199 -15.98 10.98 3.83
CA ALA A 199 -16.47 12.14 4.58
C ALA A 199 -15.41 12.76 5.49
N LEU A 200 -14.50 11.97 6.01
CA LEU A 200 -13.35 12.43 6.83
C LEU A 200 -12.17 12.94 5.97
N GLY A 201 -12.25 12.86 4.63
CA GLY A 201 -11.18 13.27 3.73
C GLY A 201 -9.99 12.29 3.69
N GLY A 202 -10.18 11.06 4.15
CA GLY A 202 -9.16 10.02 4.13
C GLY A 202 -8.98 9.36 2.76
N ALA A 203 -7.93 8.57 2.64
CA ALA A 203 -7.57 7.82 1.44
C ALA A 203 -7.33 6.34 1.76
N ALA A 204 -7.20 5.50 0.73
CA ALA A 204 -6.92 4.08 0.90
C ALA A 204 -5.84 3.60 -0.06
N SER A 205 -4.90 2.81 0.46
CA SER A 205 -3.95 2.05 -0.33
C SER A 205 -4.34 0.58 -0.18
N VAL A 206 -4.92 0.00 -1.24
CA VAL A 206 -5.71 -1.24 -1.15
C VAL A 206 -4.96 -2.42 -1.74
N ASN A 207 -4.91 -3.53 -1.00
CA ASN A 207 -4.45 -4.79 -1.59
C ASN A 207 -5.57 -5.42 -2.42
N ALA A 208 -5.62 -5.05 -3.70
CA ALA A 208 -6.65 -5.53 -4.63
C ALA A 208 -6.46 -6.99 -5.08
N TYR A 209 -5.40 -7.68 -4.65
CA TYR A 209 -5.11 -9.06 -5.07
C TYR A 209 -5.88 -10.11 -4.26
N PHE A 210 -6.27 -9.78 -3.03
CA PHE A 210 -6.92 -10.74 -2.14
C PHE A 210 -8.24 -11.34 -2.66
N PRO A 211 -9.14 -10.61 -3.32
CA PRO A 211 -10.34 -11.21 -3.90
C PRO A 211 -10.04 -12.36 -4.85
N HIS A 212 -8.99 -12.22 -5.66
CA HIS A 212 -8.55 -13.26 -6.60
C HIS A 212 -7.85 -14.41 -5.87
N TYR A 213 -6.75 -14.11 -5.16
CA TYR A 213 -5.87 -15.15 -4.59
C TYR A 213 -6.38 -15.81 -3.31
N ARG A 214 -7.35 -15.21 -2.62
CA ARG A 214 -7.81 -15.64 -1.28
C ARG A 214 -9.32 -15.67 -1.11
N GLY A 215 -10.08 -15.06 -2.03
CA GLY A 215 -11.52 -14.88 -1.87
C GLY A 215 -12.26 -16.19 -1.57
N LEU A 216 -12.13 -17.18 -2.44
CA LEU A 216 -12.80 -18.49 -2.25
C LEU A 216 -12.24 -19.29 -1.07
N LEU A 217 -10.92 -19.30 -0.89
CA LEU A 217 -10.29 -19.99 0.23
C LEU A 217 -10.80 -19.44 1.56
N HIS A 218 -10.71 -18.14 1.74
CA HIS A 218 -11.11 -17.49 2.99
C HIS A 218 -12.63 -17.43 3.20
N SER A 219 -13.41 -17.48 2.11
CA SER A 219 -14.86 -17.65 2.18
C SER A 219 -15.26 -18.94 2.92
N ASN A 220 -14.51 -20.01 2.66
CA ASN A 220 -14.83 -21.33 3.22
C ASN A 220 -14.21 -21.59 4.60
N TYR A 221 -13.02 -21.00 4.89
CA TYR A 221 -12.22 -21.43 6.04
C TYR A 221 -11.96 -20.36 7.09
N ALA A 222 -12.21 -19.07 6.80
CA ALA A 222 -11.81 -18.01 7.72
C ALA A 222 -12.91 -16.98 8.01
N TYR A 223 -13.35 -16.24 6.98
CA TYR A 223 -14.16 -15.04 7.17
C TYR A 223 -15.62 -15.18 6.76
N GLY A 224 -15.97 -16.28 6.07
CA GLY A 224 -17.27 -16.44 5.44
C GLY A 224 -17.40 -15.66 4.12
N PRO A 225 -18.41 -15.98 3.27
CA PRO A 225 -18.55 -15.41 1.93
C PRO A 225 -18.76 -13.89 1.93
N ASP A 226 -19.58 -13.38 2.83
CA ASP A 226 -19.94 -11.95 2.87
C ASP A 226 -18.74 -11.01 3.06
N ARG A 227 -17.71 -11.49 3.76
CA ARG A 227 -16.48 -10.75 4.03
C ARG A 227 -15.39 -11.08 3.04
N ALA A 228 -15.07 -12.36 2.84
CA ALA A 228 -13.96 -12.80 2.02
C ALA A 228 -14.15 -12.42 0.54
N GLU A 229 -15.35 -12.59 0.01
CA GLU A 229 -15.65 -12.26 -1.39
C GLU A 229 -15.69 -10.75 -1.64
N ALA A 230 -16.09 -9.97 -0.62
CA ALA A 230 -16.19 -8.52 -0.71
C ALA A 230 -14.95 -7.78 -0.20
N THR A 231 -13.82 -8.47 0.00
CA THR A 231 -12.56 -7.80 0.34
C THR A 231 -12.14 -6.78 -0.74
N ALA A 232 -11.38 -5.76 -0.34
CA ALA A 232 -10.95 -4.69 -1.22
C ALA A 232 -12.14 -4.02 -1.96
N ARG A 233 -13.04 -3.36 -1.20
CA ARG A 233 -14.28 -2.75 -1.71
C ARG A 233 -14.03 -1.48 -2.53
N LEU A 234 -13.37 -1.62 -3.69
CA LEU A 234 -12.98 -0.50 -4.55
C LEU A 234 -14.19 0.29 -5.09
N GLY A 235 -15.28 -0.41 -5.47
CA GLY A 235 -16.51 0.24 -5.91
C GLY A 235 -17.18 1.05 -4.79
N SER A 236 -17.16 0.56 -3.55
CA SER A 236 -17.67 1.31 -2.39
C SER A 236 -16.81 2.52 -2.06
N LEU A 237 -15.47 2.40 -2.14
CA LEU A 237 -14.54 3.53 -2.00
C LEU A 237 -14.80 4.60 -3.07
N GLU A 238 -14.96 4.20 -4.33
CA GLU A 238 -15.27 5.14 -5.43
C GLU A 238 -16.59 5.87 -5.19
N ARG A 239 -17.65 5.14 -4.83
CA ARG A 239 -18.96 5.75 -4.49
C ARG A 239 -18.89 6.66 -3.26
N GLY A 240 -18.01 6.34 -2.30
CA GLY A 240 -17.74 7.17 -1.13
C GLY A 240 -16.86 8.39 -1.40
N GLY A 241 -16.40 8.58 -2.65
CA GLY A 241 -15.52 9.69 -3.03
C GLY A 241 -14.09 9.56 -2.48
N VAL A 242 -13.71 8.37 -2.02
CA VAL A 242 -12.36 8.10 -1.49
C VAL A 242 -11.38 7.99 -2.65
N ARG A 243 -10.26 8.71 -2.56
CA ARG A 243 -9.13 8.45 -3.45
C ARG A 243 -8.39 7.21 -2.97
N PHE A 244 -8.10 6.29 -3.90
CA PHE A 244 -7.39 5.06 -3.55
C PHE A 244 -6.35 4.69 -4.59
N ALA A 245 -5.29 4.00 -4.12
CA ALA A 245 -4.30 3.33 -4.94
C ALA A 245 -4.35 1.81 -4.71
N ILE A 246 -3.78 1.06 -5.65
CA ILE A 246 -3.66 -0.39 -5.57
C ILE A 246 -2.20 -0.75 -5.29
N HIS A 247 -1.98 -1.63 -4.33
CA HIS A 247 -0.66 -2.18 -4.01
C HIS A 247 -0.69 -3.71 -3.92
N ALA A 248 0.47 -4.34 -4.05
CA ALA A 248 0.62 -5.80 -3.98
C ALA A 248 1.04 -6.28 -2.58
N ASP A 249 1.63 -5.43 -1.75
CA ASP A 249 2.32 -5.85 -0.52
C ASP A 249 3.35 -6.96 -0.82
N PHE A 250 4.10 -6.74 -1.91
CA PHE A 250 5.03 -7.70 -2.48
C PHE A 250 6.04 -8.19 -1.44
N ASN A 251 6.34 -9.49 -1.46
CA ASN A 251 7.15 -10.23 -0.52
C ASN A 251 6.53 -10.51 0.86
N MET A 252 5.46 -9.80 1.26
CA MET A 252 4.84 -10.01 2.58
C MET A 252 3.67 -11.00 2.55
N VAL A 253 2.88 -10.98 1.46
CA VAL A 253 1.61 -11.72 1.38
C VAL A 253 1.54 -12.69 0.20
N VAL A 254 2.67 -12.98 -0.43
CA VAL A 254 2.80 -13.97 -1.53
C VAL A 254 1.88 -13.66 -2.71
N VAL A 255 1.85 -12.41 -3.14
CA VAL A 255 1.22 -11.98 -4.38
C VAL A 255 2.25 -11.32 -5.30
N PRO A 256 2.07 -11.36 -6.63
CA PRO A 256 3.06 -10.82 -7.57
C PRO A 256 3.09 -9.28 -7.56
N MET A 257 4.26 -8.69 -7.87
CA MET A 257 4.39 -7.28 -8.16
C MET A 257 3.97 -7.02 -9.62
N LYS A 258 2.67 -7.07 -9.91
CA LYS A 258 2.13 -6.91 -11.27
C LYS A 258 0.98 -5.90 -11.28
N PRO A 259 1.23 -4.60 -11.44
CA PRO A 259 0.17 -3.58 -11.38
C PRO A 259 -0.99 -3.83 -12.34
N LEU A 260 -0.72 -4.30 -13.56
CA LEU A 260 -1.78 -4.63 -14.53
C LEU A 260 -2.67 -5.80 -14.07
N GLU A 261 -2.12 -6.77 -13.34
CA GLU A 261 -2.91 -7.84 -12.73
C GLU A 261 -3.78 -7.30 -11.58
N GLY A 262 -3.25 -6.42 -10.73
CA GLY A 262 -4.04 -5.72 -9.71
C GLY A 262 -5.20 -4.93 -10.33
N ALA A 263 -4.94 -4.21 -11.43
CA ALA A 263 -5.97 -3.51 -12.19
C ALA A 263 -6.98 -4.48 -12.82
N TRP A 264 -6.52 -5.59 -13.38
CA TRP A 264 -7.38 -6.64 -13.95
C TRP A 264 -8.33 -7.23 -12.90
N ILE A 265 -7.83 -7.53 -11.69
CA ILE A 265 -8.66 -8.04 -10.59
C ILE A 265 -9.70 -6.99 -10.18
N ALA A 266 -9.30 -5.74 -10.06
CA ALA A 266 -10.19 -4.64 -9.69
C ALA A 266 -11.35 -4.45 -10.70
N VAL A 267 -11.08 -4.65 -11.97
CA VAL A 267 -12.07 -4.52 -13.07
C VAL A 267 -12.97 -5.74 -13.17
N ASN A 268 -12.40 -6.95 -13.10
CA ASN A 268 -13.13 -8.18 -13.40
C ASN A 268 -13.68 -8.90 -12.16
N ARG A 269 -13.03 -8.76 -11.00
CA ARG A 269 -13.41 -9.42 -9.75
C ARG A 269 -13.53 -10.94 -9.88
N LEU A 270 -12.66 -11.54 -10.69
CA LEU A 270 -12.59 -12.99 -10.83
C LEU A 270 -11.77 -13.61 -9.72
N ALA A 271 -12.27 -14.67 -9.10
CA ALA A 271 -11.53 -15.49 -8.15
C ALA A 271 -10.43 -16.31 -8.85
N GLU A 272 -9.63 -17.05 -8.10
CA GLU A 272 -8.49 -17.84 -8.59
C GLU A 272 -8.85 -18.92 -9.62
N ASP A 273 -10.11 -19.30 -9.73
CA ASP A 273 -10.62 -20.24 -10.73
C ASP A 273 -10.85 -19.58 -12.11
N ASP A 274 -10.63 -18.27 -12.23
CA ASP A 274 -10.88 -17.43 -13.42
C ASP A 274 -12.33 -17.50 -13.95
N LYS A 275 -13.29 -17.88 -13.12
CA LYS A 275 -14.70 -18.09 -13.47
C LYS A 275 -15.65 -17.43 -12.47
N THR A 276 -15.41 -17.64 -11.20
CA THR A 276 -16.29 -17.14 -10.16
C THR A 276 -16.10 -15.65 -9.97
N VAL A 277 -17.17 -14.87 -10.17
CA VAL A 277 -17.16 -13.43 -9.91
C VAL A 277 -17.48 -13.17 -8.46
N VAL A 278 -16.57 -12.53 -7.73
CA VAL A 278 -16.73 -12.20 -6.30
C VAL A 278 -17.08 -10.73 -6.12
N ALA A 279 -18.19 -10.45 -5.42
CA ALA A 279 -18.72 -9.11 -5.14
C ALA A 279 -18.70 -8.19 -6.40
N PRO A 280 -19.53 -8.47 -7.42
CA PRO A 280 -19.52 -7.72 -8.70
C PRO A 280 -19.81 -6.21 -8.54
N GLY A 281 -20.49 -5.81 -7.46
CA GLY A 281 -20.73 -4.40 -7.12
C GLY A 281 -19.49 -3.61 -6.69
N GLU A 282 -18.36 -4.30 -6.49
CA GLU A 282 -17.08 -3.69 -6.15
C GLU A 282 -16.12 -3.54 -7.34
N ARG A 283 -16.59 -3.84 -8.57
CA ARG A 283 -15.86 -3.54 -9.80
C ARG A 283 -15.69 -2.04 -10.00
N ILE A 284 -14.57 -1.66 -10.61
CA ILE A 284 -14.29 -0.31 -11.08
C ILE A 284 -13.99 -0.32 -12.59
N SER A 285 -14.00 0.84 -13.24
CA SER A 285 -13.65 0.96 -14.64
C SER A 285 -12.15 0.70 -14.90
N VAL A 286 -11.77 0.34 -16.13
CA VAL A 286 -10.37 0.21 -16.55
C VAL A 286 -9.62 1.52 -16.31
N GLU A 287 -10.18 2.66 -16.70
CA GLU A 287 -9.59 3.98 -16.47
C GLU A 287 -9.29 4.21 -14.98
N LYS A 288 -10.28 3.94 -14.10
CA LYS A 288 -10.10 4.11 -12.65
C LYS A 288 -9.03 3.18 -12.10
N ALA A 289 -8.98 1.94 -12.56
CA ALA A 289 -7.94 0.96 -12.15
C ALA A 289 -6.54 1.40 -12.59
N LEU A 290 -6.39 1.90 -13.83
CA LEU A 290 -5.12 2.44 -14.32
C LEU A 290 -4.69 3.69 -13.53
N ARG A 291 -5.61 4.57 -13.17
CA ARG A 291 -5.32 5.71 -12.29
C ARG A 291 -4.86 5.26 -10.91
N ALA A 292 -5.46 4.21 -10.36
CA ALA A 292 -5.14 3.68 -9.04
C ALA A 292 -3.73 3.06 -8.97
N ILE A 293 -3.18 2.60 -10.09
CA ILE A 293 -1.79 2.09 -10.17
C ILE A 293 -0.79 3.13 -10.69
N THR A 294 -1.22 4.38 -10.92
CA THR A 294 -0.38 5.46 -11.45
C THR A 294 -0.54 6.74 -10.65
N ILE A 295 -1.38 7.68 -11.11
CA ILE A 295 -1.49 9.04 -10.55
C ILE A 295 -2.05 9.04 -9.11
N ASP A 296 -2.95 8.11 -8.76
CA ASP A 296 -3.50 8.06 -7.41
C ASP A 296 -2.45 7.51 -6.42
N GLY A 297 -1.58 6.58 -6.87
CA GLY A 297 -0.40 6.15 -6.10
C GLY A 297 0.61 7.28 -5.90
N ALA A 298 0.91 8.04 -6.95
CA ALA A 298 1.78 9.20 -6.87
C ALA A 298 1.23 10.27 -5.91
N TRP A 299 -0.09 10.49 -5.94
CA TRP A 299 -0.76 11.43 -5.02
C TRP A 299 -0.61 11.02 -3.55
N MET A 300 -0.69 9.73 -3.23
CA MET A 300 -0.50 9.24 -1.86
C MET A 300 0.90 9.51 -1.32
N MET A 301 1.87 9.62 -2.23
CA MET A 301 3.26 9.88 -1.90
C MET A 301 3.66 11.36 -2.06
N ASP A 302 2.69 12.29 -2.20
CA ASP A 302 2.92 13.71 -2.48
C ASP A 302 3.77 13.95 -3.76
N ARG A 303 3.68 13.03 -4.75
CA ARG A 303 4.47 13.03 -6.00
C ARG A 303 3.63 13.25 -7.26
N GLU A 304 2.35 13.57 -7.14
CA GLU A 304 1.47 13.77 -8.30
C GLU A 304 1.87 14.95 -9.19
N LYS A 305 2.70 15.85 -8.68
CA LYS A 305 3.23 16.98 -9.45
C LYS A 305 4.38 16.58 -10.38
N ASP A 306 5.09 15.52 -10.03
CA ASP A 306 6.27 15.04 -10.73
C ASP A 306 6.09 13.67 -11.38
N LEU A 307 5.16 12.84 -10.91
CA LEU A 307 4.98 11.44 -11.29
C LEU A 307 3.51 11.09 -11.55
N GLY A 308 3.28 9.90 -12.06
CA GLY A 308 1.97 9.26 -12.15
C GLY A 308 1.14 9.63 -13.38
N SER A 309 1.58 10.57 -14.22
CA SER A 309 0.97 10.87 -15.52
C SER A 309 2.02 11.42 -16.50
N LEU A 310 1.72 11.32 -17.79
CA LEU A 310 2.55 11.82 -18.87
C LEU A 310 2.14 13.25 -19.22
N GLU A 311 2.75 14.22 -18.55
CA GLU A 311 2.47 15.64 -18.71
C GLU A 311 3.78 16.43 -18.84
N PRO A 312 3.82 17.51 -19.65
CA PRO A 312 5.00 18.40 -19.72
C PRO A 312 5.35 18.94 -18.33
N GLY A 313 6.63 18.82 -17.96
CA GLY A 313 7.16 19.26 -16.68
C GLY A 313 7.28 18.18 -15.62
N LYS A 314 6.68 16.99 -15.83
CA LYS A 314 6.88 15.83 -14.97
C LYS A 314 8.13 15.05 -15.35
N LEU A 315 8.58 14.20 -14.44
CA LEU A 315 9.71 13.29 -14.66
C LEU A 315 9.35 12.28 -15.76
N ALA A 316 10.32 11.93 -16.58
CA ALA A 316 10.15 10.97 -17.67
C ALA A 316 10.20 9.54 -17.14
N ASP A 317 9.15 9.16 -16.41
CA ASP A 317 8.95 7.83 -15.84
C ASP A 317 7.72 7.18 -16.45
N MET A 318 7.87 6.03 -17.08
CA MET A 318 6.77 5.34 -17.76
C MET A 318 7.02 3.84 -17.92
N ALA A 319 5.96 3.06 -17.94
CA ALA A 319 5.99 1.67 -18.39
C ALA A 319 5.87 1.63 -19.92
N ILE A 320 6.56 0.69 -20.55
CA ILE A 320 6.44 0.41 -21.98
C ILE A 320 5.66 -0.90 -22.13
N LEU A 321 4.47 -0.81 -22.71
CA LEU A 321 3.56 -1.92 -22.89
C LEU A 321 3.48 -2.29 -24.37
N ALA A 322 3.20 -3.57 -24.66
CA ALA A 322 3.05 -4.05 -26.04
C ALA A 322 1.69 -3.64 -26.65
N GLU A 323 0.68 -3.39 -25.82
CA GLU A 323 -0.67 -3.05 -26.23
C GLU A 323 -1.22 -1.90 -25.37
N ASP A 324 -2.20 -1.16 -25.89
CA ASP A 324 -2.90 -0.11 -25.13
C ASP A 324 -3.87 -0.73 -24.13
N PRO A 325 -3.68 -0.52 -22.80
CA PRO A 325 -4.56 -1.09 -21.80
C PRO A 325 -6.00 -0.55 -21.85
N MET A 326 -6.26 0.56 -22.55
CA MET A 326 -7.61 1.10 -22.74
C MET A 326 -8.36 0.45 -23.94
N GLU A 327 -7.63 -0.18 -24.85
CA GLU A 327 -8.19 -0.74 -26.10
C GLU A 327 -8.35 -2.27 -26.04
N VAL A 328 -7.65 -2.96 -25.11
CA VAL A 328 -7.77 -4.41 -24.99
C VAL A 328 -9.07 -4.82 -24.29
N ASP A 329 -9.52 -6.05 -24.53
CA ASP A 329 -10.57 -6.66 -23.72
C ASP A 329 -10.16 -6.62 -22.23
N PRO A 330 -11.01 -6.08 -21.31
CA PRO A 330 -10.70 -6.04 -19.89
C PRO A 330 -10.28 -7.39 -19.28
N LEU A 331 -10.74 -8.51 -19.83
CA LEU A 331 -10.31 -9.85 -19.41
C LEU A 331 -8.86 -10.16 -19.76
N LYS A 332 -8.26 -9.43 -20.70
CA LYS A 332 -6.86 -9.61 -21.15
C LYS A 332 -5.90 -8.57 -20.55
N LEU A 333 -6.37 -7.67 -19.73
CA LEU A 333 -5.55 -6.57 -19.18
C LEU A 333 -4.28 -7.08 -18.48
N ARG A 334 -4.36 -8.21 -17.76
CA ARG A 334 -3.21 -8.84 -17.09
C ARG A 334 -2.21 -9.52 -18.03
N ASP A 335 -2.62 -9.80 -19.28
CA ASP A 335 -1.83 -10.53 -20.27
C ASP A 335 -0.97 -9.59 -21.14
N ILE A 336 -1.17 -8.27 -21.03
CA ILE A 336 -0.38 -7.28 -21.76
C ILE A 336 1.10 -7.45 -21.41
N GLU A 337 1.95 -7.68 -22.40
CA GLU A 337 3.39 -7.81 -22.20
C GLU A 337 4.00 -6.45 -21.81
N VAL A 338 4.76 -6.45 -20.71
CA VAL A 338 5.59 -5.32 -20.30
C VAL A 338 6.94 -5.45 -21.01
N LEU A 339 7.28 -4.48 -21.85
CA LEU A 339 8.53 -4.46 -22.61
C LEU A 339 9.69 -3.81 -21.81
N GLY A 340 9.36 -3.10 -20.76
CA GLY A 340 10.32 -2.44 -19.86
C GLY A 340 9.78 -1.17 -19.25
N THR A 341 10.69 -0.38 -18.68
CA THR A 341 10.40 0.92 -18.08
C THR A 341 11.34 2.00 -18.59
N ILE A 342 10.93 3.26 -18.43
CA ILE A 342 11.79 4.42 -18.52
C ILE A 342 11.77 5.09 -17.14
N VAL A 343 12.93 5.37 -16.58
CA VAL A 343 13.08 6.07 -15.28
C VAL A 343 14.04 7.24 -15.45
N GLY A 344 13.53 8.46 -15.28
CA GLY A 344 14.32 9.67 -15.51
C GLY A 344 14.85 9.79 -16.93
N GLY A 345 14.13 9.25 -17.94
CA GLY A 345 14.54 9.23 -19.33
C GLY A 345 15.48 8.08 -19.72
N VAL A 346 15.90 7.24 -18.78
CA VAL A 346 16.76 6.06 -19.04
C VAL A 346 15.88 4.82 -19.27
N ILE A 347 16.12 4.10 -20.38
CA ILE A 347 15.36 2.92 -20.77
C ILE A 347 15.93 1.68 -20.07
N HIS A 348 15.08 0.93 -19.42
CA HIS A 348 15.37 -0.36 -18.80
C HIS A 348 14.48 -1.44 -19.43
N ARG A 349 15.08 -2.40 -20.12
CA ARG A 349 14.34 -3.47 -20.83
C ARG A 349 13.93 -4.59 -19.86
N ALA A 350 12.71 -5.08 -19.99
CA ALA A 350 12.29 -6.29 -19.30
C ALA A 350 13.13 -7.49 -19.78
N LYS A 351 13.48 -8.36 -18.86
CA LYS A 351 14.14 -9.64 -19.15
C LYS A 351 13.08 -10.73 -19.30
N LYS A 352 13.14 -11.47 -20.39
CA LYS A 352 12.28 -12.64 -20.63
C LYS A 352 12.74 -13.84 -19.84
#